data_60638ce3371f96a37eb117284171acb6
#
_entry.id   60638ce3371f96a37eb117284171acb6
#
_cell.length_a   1.000
_cell.length_b   1.000
_cell.length_c   1.000
_cell.angle_alpha   90.00
_cell.angle_beta   90.00
_cell.angle_gamma   90.00
#
_symmetry.space_group_name_H-M   'P 1'
#
loop_
_entity.id
_entity.type
_entity.pdbx_description
1 polymer ?
#
loop_
_entity_poly.entity_id
_entity_poly.type
_entity_poly.pdbx_seq_one_letter_code
_entity_poly.pdbx_strand_id
1 'polypeptide(L)'
;MKTNLKQIIKSAMAHRGYTQDAVAKKAGWKNQSSLGTAINRDNPSTDTMFRILDALEYDIVVVDRNSGTKWTLTATEEDDE
;
A
#
# COMPACT_ATOMS: atom_id res chain seq x y z
N MET A 1 -6.12 17.72 0.46
CA MET A 1 -4.68 17.51 0.30
C MET A 1 -4.42 16.24 -0.49
N LYS A 2 -3.49 16.30 -1.40
CA LYS A 2 -3.08 15.13 -2.18
C LYS A 2 -1.67 14.74 -1.79
N THR A 3 -1.41 13.46 -1.83
CA THR A 3 -0.06 12.96 -1.57
C THR A 3 0.48 12.34 -2.86
N ASN A 4 1.73 11.93 -2.82
CA ASN A 4 2.34 11.25 -3.95
C ASN A 4 2.18 9.73 -3.86
N LEU A 5 1.22 9.24 -3.07
CA LEU A 5 1.05 7.83 -2.84
C LEU A 5 0.77 7.05 -4.12
N LYS A 6 -0.10 7.59 -4.98
CA LYS A 6 -0.41 6.94 -6.25
C LYS A 6 0.85 6.72 -7.08
N GLN A 7 1.72 7.73 -7.12
CA GLN A 7 2.96 7.63 -7.85
C GLN A 7 3.89 6.60 -7.22
N ILE A 8 3.94 6.56 -5.90
CA ILE A 8 4.76 5.59 -5.18
C ILE A 8 4.31 4.17 -5.52
N ILE A 9 3.00 3.93 -5.50
CA ILE A 9 2.47 2.61 -5.80
C ILE A 9 2.81 2.20 -7.23
N LYS A 10 2.64 3.11 -8.18
CA LYS A 10 2.95 2.80 -9.58
C LYS A 10 4.44 2.52 -9.77
N SER A 11 5.29 3.30 -9.11
CA SER A 11 6.73 3.08 -9.17
C SER A 11 7.12 1.76 -8.54
N ALA A 12 6.48 1.41 -7.42
CA ALA A 12 6.75 0.16 -6.74
C ALA A 12 6.35 -1.03 -7.60
N MET A 13 5.21 -0.94 -8.29
CA MET A 13 4.77 -2.00 -9.18
C MET A 13 5.77 -2.18 -10.33
N ALA A 14 6.22 -1.07 -10.92
CA ALA A 14 7.18 -1.13 -12.01
C ALA A 14 8.50 -1.72 -11.54
N HIS A 15 8.94 -1.35 -10.34
CA HIS A 15 10.19 -1.85 -9.79
C HIS A 15 10.14 -3.37 -9.57
N ARG A 16 8.99 -3.89 -9.14
CA ARG A 16 8.81 -5.33 -8.93
C ARG A 16 8.45 -6.07 -10.22
N GLY A 17 8.02 -5.35 -11.25
CA GLY A 17 7.56 -5.98 -12.48
C GLY A 17 6.19 -6.63 -12.35
N TYR A 18 5.36 -6.15 -11.44
CA TYR A 18 4.03 -6.71 -11.22
C TYR A 18 2.99 -5.93 -12.01
N THR A 19 2.03 -6.66 -12.57
CA THR A 19 0.86 -6.05 -13.19
C THR A 19 -0.19 -5.80 -12.11
N GLN A 20 -1.20 -5.01 -12.46
CA GLN A 20 -2.31 -4.79 -11.52
C GLN A 20 -3.01 -6.10 -11.20
N ASP A 21 -3.15 -6.98 -12.18
CA ASP A 21 -3.79 -8.27 -11.94
C ASP A 21 -3.01 -9.10 -10.91
N ALA A 22 -1.69 -9.13 -11.04
CA ALA A 22 -0.87 -9.88 -10.11
C ALA A 22 -0.97 -9.31 -8.69
N VAL A 23 -0.96 -7.98 -8.55
CA VAL A 23 -1.07 -7.35 -7.25
C VAL A 23 -2.45 -7.61 -6.64
N ALA A 24 -3.49 -7.53 -7.44
CA ALA A 24 -4.85 -7.77 -6.96
C ALA A 24 -4.96 -9.17 -6.37
N LYS A 25 -4.42 -10.16 -7.06
CA LYS A 25 -4.45 -11.54 -6.57
C LYS A 25 -3.69 -11.70 -5.27
N LYS A 26 -2.51 -11.12 -5.19
CA LYS A 26 -1.70 -11.22 -3.98
C LYS A 26 -2.35 -10.50 -2.80
N ALA A 27 -3.03 -9.41 -3.05
CA ALA A 27 -3.67 -8.62 -1.99
C ALA A 27 -5.05 -9.14 -1.60
N GLY A 28 -5.57 -10.13 -2.32
CA GLY A 28 -6.85 -10.72 -1.98
C GLY A 28 -8.06 -10.01 -2.58
N TRP A 29 -7.85 -9.15 -3.58
CA TRP A 29 -8.97 -8.56 -4.30
C TRP A 29 -9.48 -9.55 -5.33
N LYS A 30 -10.80 -9.47 -5.58
CA LYS A 30 -11.42 -10.40 -6.51
C LYS A 30 -11.04 -10.13 -7.95
N ASN A 31 -10.80 -8.86 -8.28
CA ASN A 31 -10.49 -8.53 -9.66
C ASN A 31 -9.62 -7.28 -9.71
N GLN A 32 -9.06 -7.07 -10.90
CA GLN A 32 -8.16 -5.96 -11.17
C GLN A 32 -8.86 -4.62 -11.10
N SER A 33 -10.15 -4.57 -11.41
CA SER A 33 -10.88 -3.30 -11.41
C SER A 33 -10.93 -2.68 -10.04
N SER A 34 -11.11 -3.49 -9.00
CA SER A 34 -11.14 -2.99 -7.62
C SER A 34 -9.80 -2.37 -7.26
N LEU A 35 -8.71 -3.03 -7.63
CA LEU A 35 -7.38 -2.50 -7.37
C LEU A 35 -7.14 -1.22 -8.14
N GLY A 36 -7.53 -1.18 -9.41
CA GLY A 36 -7.36 0.01 -10.23
C GLY A 36 -8.07 1.21 -9.61
N THR A 37 -9.28 1.00 -9.10
CA THR A 37 -10.03 2.05 -8.44
C THR A 37 -9.28 2.52 -7.19
N ALA A 38 -8.77 1.58 -6.40
CA ALA A 38 -8.05 1.92 -5.18
C ALA A 38 -6.78 2.72 -5.48
N ILE A 39 -6.03 2.30 -6.49
CA ILE A 39 -4.79 2.98 -6.86
C ILE A 39 -5.05 4.40 -7.33
N ASN A 40 -6.16 4.61 -8.03
CA ASN A 40 -6.43 5.91 -8.63
C ASN A 40 -7.11 6.89 -7.68
N ARG A 41 -7.42 6.47 -6.46
CA ARG A 41 -7.95 7.40 -5.47
C ARG A 41 -6.84 8.32 -4.98
N ASP A 42 -7.22 9.56 -4.72
CA ASP A 42 -6.25 10.52 -4.17
C ASP A 42 -5.98 10.22 -2.70
N ASN A 43 -6.99 9.71 -1.98
CA ASN A 43 -6.88 9.47 -0.53
C ASN A 43 -7.36 8.08 -0.19
N PRO A 44 -6.60 7.03 -0.49
CA PRO A 44 -6.99 5.69 -0.08
C PRO A 44 -6.88 5.55 1.44
N SER A 45 -7.63 4.62 1.99
CA SER A 45 -7.55 4.35 3.42
C SER A 45 -6.20 3.71 3.75
N THR A 46 -5.84 3.78 5.03
CA THR A 46 -4.61 3.14 5.49
C THR A 46 -4.63 1.65 5.20
N ASP A 47 -5.78 1.00 5.42
CA ASP A 47 -5.89 -0.42 5.15
C ASP A 47 -5.64 -0.73 3.68
N THR A 48 -6.22 0.05 2.79
CA THR A 48 -6.04 -0.15 1.35
C THR A 48 -4.59 0.04 0.96
N MET A 49 -3.98 1.13 1.45
CA MET A 49 -2.59 1.42 1.17
C MET A 49 -1.68 0.31 1.66
N PHE A 50 -1.92 -0.14 2.90
CA PHE A 50 -1.11 -1.19 3.49
C PHE A 50 -1.23 -2.49 2.68
N ARG A 51 -2.46 -2.87 2.28
CA ARG A 51 -2.66 -4.10 1.52
C ARG A 51 -1.92 -4.08 0.20
N ILE A 52 -1.95 -2.96 -0.49
CA ILE A 52 -1.27 -2.85 -1.78
C ILE A 52 0.24 -2.98 -1.61
N LEU A 53 0.80 -2.21 -0.68
CA LEU A 53 2.25 -2.20 -0.51
C LEU A 53 2.77 -3.50 0.10
N ASP A 54 1.99 -4.11 1.00
CA ASP A 54 2.35 -5.40 1.57
C ASP A 54 2.36 -6.48 0.47
N ALA A 55 1.38 -6.46 -0.43
CA ALA A 55 1.36 -7.40 -1.54
C ALA A 55 2.57 -7.23 -2.45
N LEU A 56 3.08 -6.02 -2.54
CA LEU A 56 4.28 -5.73 -3.32
C LEU A 56 5.56 -5.97 -2.53
N GLU A 57 5.43 -6.39 -1.27
CA GLU A 57 6.57 -6.71 -0.40
C GLU A 57 7.38 -5.48 -0.02
N TYR A 58 6.69 -4.38 0.25
CA TYR A 58 7.29 -3.17 0.77
C TYR A 58 6.77 -2.87 2.16
N ASP A 59 7.62 -2.31 2.99
CA ASP A 59 7.22 -1.84 4.31
C ASP A 59 6.79 -0.39 4.25
N ILE A 60 5.89 -0.02 5.15
CA ILE A 60 5.53 1.37 5.36
C ILE A 60 6.16 1.77 6.69
N VAL A 61 7.00 2.79 6.65
CA VAL A 61 7.75 3.19 7.83
C VAL A 61 7.42 4.64 8.17
N VAL A 62 7.12 4.87 9.43
CA VAL A 62 6.90 6.21 9.96
C VAL A 62 8.20 6.68 10.59
N VAL A 63 8.70 7.82 10.15
CA VAL A 63 10.00 8.32 10.58
C VAL A 63 9.81 9.65 11.28
N ASP A 64 10.37 9.74 12.49
CA ASP A 64 10.44 11.02 13.19
C ASP A 64 11.55 11.84 12.55
N ARG A 65 11.19 12.97 11.96
CA ARG A 65 12.14 13.78 11.22
C ARG A 65 13.25 14.35 12.11
N ASN A 66 12.94 14.55 13.37
CA ASN A 66 13.89 15.19 14.27
C ASN A 66 14.89 14.21 14.86
N SER A 67 14.43 13.04 15.27
CA SER A 67 15.29 12.08 15.96
C SER A 67 15.75 10.94 15.08
N GLY A 68 15.06 10.71 13.95
CA GLY A 68 15.35 9.56 13.11
C GLY A 68 14.73 8.26 13.60
N THR A 69 13.98 8.32 14.69
CA THR A 69 13.30 7.13 15.20
C THR A 69 12.27 6.64 14.17
N LYS A 70 12.18 5.33 14.03
CA LYS A 70 11.32 4.73 13.02
C LYS A 70 10.39 3.69 13.63
N TRP A 71 9.19 3.62 13.10
CA TRP A 71 8.22 2.57 13.45
C TRP A 71 7.70 1.98 12.15
N THR A 72 7.69 0.66 12.06
CA THR A 72 7.17 -0.01 10.88
C THR A 72 5.69 -0.32 11.07
N LEU A 73 4.88 0.03 10.08
CA LEU A 73 3.46 -0.29 10.10
C LEU A 73 3.29 -1.77 9.83
N THR A 74 2.63 -2.48 10.72
CA THR A 74 2.40 -3.91 10.54
C THR A 74 0.94 -4.23 10.71
N ALA A 75 0.51 -5.32 10.11
CA ALA A 75 -0.83 -5.83 10.34
C ALA A 75 -0.85 -6.51 11.70
N THR A 76 -1.97 -6.35 12.41
CA THR A 76 -2.17 -7.11 13.64
C THR A 76 -3.44 -7.90 13.49
N GLU A 77 -3.52 -8.97 14.25
CA GLU A 77 -4.71 -9.79 14.23
C GLU A 77 -5.66 -9.46 15.37
N GLU A 78 -5.30 -8.47 16.19
CA GLU A 78 -6.17 -8.07 17.26
C GLU A 78 -7.23 -7.18 16.77
N ASP A 79 -8.39 -7.45 17.16
CA ASP A 79 -9.44 -6.57 16.86
C ASP A 79 -9.75 -5.67 17.99
N ASP A 80 -9.72 -5.61 18.62
CA ASP A 80 -10.03 -4.98 19.55
C ASP A 80 -10.92 -4.41 19.97
N GLU A 81 -11.25 -4.59 20.08
CA GLU A 81 -11.88 -4.29 20.32
C GLU A 81 -12.19 -4.06 20.50
#